data_2e38ec82297569e23e7dc5788f2ba505
#
_entry.id   2e38ec82297569e23e7dc5788f2ba505
#
_cell.length_a   1.000
_cell.length_b   1.000
_cell.length_c   1.000
_cell.angle_alpha   90.00
_cell.angle_beta   90.00
_cell.angle_gamma   90.00
#
_symmetry.space_group_name_H-M   'P 1'
#
loop_
_entity.id
_entity.type
_entity.pdbx_description
1 polymer ?
#
loop_
_entity_poly.entity_id
_entity_poly.type
_entity_poly.pdbx_seq_one_letter_code
_entity_poly.pdbx_strand_id
1 'polypeptide(L)'
;MSALDVFGRTIEAMLGDPDCQLRPYQANAIAKVEEAIEQGLRRIMLMAATGSGKTLIASSIVANLQNQERPAIFTVPALELIDQTLEKFHAAGVYDVGVIQSNHWMTDSSRPIQIASVQTLMRRDIPPADLVFIDEAHRWFDFYRRWFLDLEWANVPFVGLSATPWTKGLGAYYERLIIAATTQDLIDQGYLSNFKVFAPAHPDLKGVRTLGGDYQEDDLAVAMNKKPLIANIVETWLKHGVGRPTLCFAVDRAHAEHIQQMFLEAGVSAGYIDCETKAEERKQIRNKFASGEYQVVCNVGVLTTGVDWDVRCIILVRPTKSEILFVQIIGRGLRTAEGKDHCLILDHSDTTSRLGFVTDIHHHELNDGQTRVATTRGIRLPKECPRCAYLRPAGTNVCPNCGFVAKPVDKVFVADGELHELNRNKKPVFDKSDVYGQLKGIALERGYKPGFAWYKFKEYFGEEPRGLGHIEPRLPTTTIRNWVKSRQIAYAKAHPRNLITTSSSSADDLQNIPY
;
A
#
# COMPACT_ATOMS: atom_id res chain seq x y z
N MET A 1 -19.11 36.45 -12.37
CA MET A 1 -19.42 35.28 -13.22
C MET A 1 -19.67 34.15 -12.27
N SER A 2 -20.84 33.53 -12.30
CA SER A 2 -21.18 32.45 -11.38
C SER A 2 -20.38 31.18 -11.78
N ALA A 3 -20.04 30.35 -10.81
CA ALA A 3 -19.30 29.11 -11.02
C ALA A 3 -20.01 28.10 -11.96
N LEU A 4 -21.30 28.29 -12.19
CA LEU A 4 -22.13 27.54 -13.16
C LEU A 4 -21.60 27.59 -14.61
N ASP A 5 -20.84 28.64 -14.97
CA ASP A 5 -20.28 28.76 -16.32
C ASP A 5 -19.00 27.96 -16.56
N VAL A 6 -18.44 27.30 -15.55
CA VAL A 6 -17.18 26.57 -15.70
C VAL A 6 -17.37 25.24 -16.45
N PHE A 7 -18.52 24.59 -16.30
CA PHE A 7 -18.73 23.22 -16.78
C PHE A 7 -19.92 23.04 -17.76
N GLY A 8 -20.68 24.07 -18.09
CA GLY A 8 -21.64 24.27 -19.21
C GLY A 8 -22.55 23.13 -19.69
N ARG A 9 -22.43 21.92 -19.18
CA ARG A 9 -23.34 20.79 -19.45
C ARG A 9 -23.77 20.15 -18.13
N THR A 10 -25.07 19.89 -18.02
CA THR A 10 -25.59 19.11 -16.90
C THR A 10 -25.13 17.64 -17.03
N ILE A 11 -24.98 16.95 -15.92
CA ILE A 11 -24.65 15.51 -15.88
C ILE A 11 -25.64 14.70 -16.72
N GLU A 12 -26.93 15.11 -16.76
CA GLU A 12 -27.95 14.49 -17.60
C GLU A 12 -27.62 14.61 -19.09
N ALA A 13 -27.06 15.74 -19.52
CA ALA A 13 -26.59 15.92 -20.90
C ALA A 13 -25.36 15.07 -21.22
N MET A 14 -24.45 14.88 -20.25
CA MET A 14 -23.28 14.00 -20.40
C MET A 14 -23.64 12.52 -20.43
N LEU A 15 -24.61 12.08 -19.63
CA LEU A 15 -25.11 10.69 -19.60
C LEU A 15 -25.99 10.34 -20.80
N GLY A 16 -26.59 11.36 -21.44
CA GLY A 16 -27.45 11.20 -22.63
C GLY A 16 -26.74 11.36 -23.97
N ASP A 17 -25.44 11.73 -23.96
CA ASP A 17 -24.63 11.87 -25.16
C ASP A 17 -24.13 10.49 -25.60
N PRO A 18 -24.50 9.95 -26.77
CA PRO A 18 -24.07 8.65 -27.26
C PRO A 18 -22.55 8.57 -27.47
N ASP A 19 -21.85 9.70 -27.60
CA ASP A 19 -20.40 9.79 -27.70
C ASP A 19 -19.72 9.90 -26.33
N CYS A 20 -20.47 10.17 -25.25
CA CYS A 20 -19.96 10.27 -23.89
C CYS A 20 -20.10 8.93 -23.16
N GLN A 21 -19.04 8.12 -23.20
CA GLN A 21 -19.00 6.79 -22.56
C GLN A 21 -18.68 6.85 -21.05
N LEU A 22 -19.14 7.87 -20.33
CA LEU A 22 -18.91 7.96 -18.88
C LEU A 22 -19.75 6.94 -18.11
N ARG A 23 -19.08 6.24 -17.20
CA ARG A 23 -19.75 5.37 -16.24
C ARG A 23 -20.43 6.20 -15.14
N PRO A 24 -21.52 5.73 -14.50
CA PRO A 24 -22.27 6.51 -13.51
C PRO A 24 -21.39 7.09 -12.39
N TYR A 25 -20.42 6.33 -11.87
CA TYR A 25 -19.51 6.82 -10.84
C TYR A 25 -18.56 7.92 -11.33
N GLN A 26 -18.19 7.90 -12.62
CA GLN A 26 -17.34 8.93 -13.24
C GLN A 26 -18.11 10.25 -13.37
N ALA A 27 -19.34 10.20 -13.87
CA ALA A 27 -20.22 11.35 -13.92
C ALA A 27 -20.48 11.94 -12.53
N ASN A 28 -20.76 11.10 -11.52
CA ASN A 28 -20.92 11.54 -10.14
C ASN A 28 -19.63 12.17 -9.56
N ALA A 29 -18.46 11.65 -9.93
CA ALA A 29 -17.19 12.24 -9.51
C ALA A 29 -16.97 13.62 -10.11
N ILE A 30 -17.30 13.82 -11.40
CA ILE A 30 -17.26 15.12 -12.07
C ILE A 30 -18.15 16.10 -11.33
N ALA A 31 -19.43 15.75 -11.07
CA ALA A 31 -20.36 16.60 -10.34
C ALA A 31 -19.86 17.03 -8.97
N LYS A 32 -19.26 16.10 -8.22
CA LYS A 32 -18.68 16.45 -6.90
C LYS A 32 -17.48 17.39 -7.01
N VAL A 33 -16.68 17.29 -8.08
CA VAL A 33 -15.58 18.23 -8.33
C VAL A 33 -16.15 19.61 -8.67
N GLU A 34 -17.17 19.68 -9.52
CA GLU A 34 -17.89 20.91 -9.86
C GLU A 34 -18.46 21.57 -8.61
N GLU A 35 -19.23 20.83 -7.82
CA GLU A 35 -19.82 21.31 -6.56
C GLU A 35 -18.74 21.85 -5.61
N ALA A 36 -17.59 21.16 -5.49
CA ALA A 36 -16.50 21.61 -4.64
C ALA A 36 -15.91 22.96 -5.11
N ILE A 37 -15.74 23.12 -6.43
CA ILE A 37 -15.27 24.39 -7.04
C ILE A 37 -16.28 25.51 -6.82
N GLU A 38 -17.58 25.24 -6.98
CA GLU A 38 -18.67 26.19 -6.72
C GLU A 38 -18.72 26.63 -5.27
N GLN A 39 -18.43 25.72 -4.33
CA GLN A 39 -18.29 26.04 -2.90
C GLN A 39 -17.04 26.87 -2.56
N GLY A 40 -16.23 27.23 -3.55
CA GLY A 40 -15.04 28.05 -3.39
C GLY A 40 -13.76 27.29 -3.10
N LEU A 41 -13.78 25.95 -3.11
CA LEU A 41 -12.56 25.14 -2.92
C LEU A 41 -11.68 25.20 -4.18
N ARG A 42 -10.37 25.28 -3.96
CA ARG A 42 -9.39 25.43 -5.05
C ARG A 42 -8.35 24.31 -5.09
N ARG A 43 -8.29 23.48 -4.08
CA ARG A 43 -7.31 22.36 -3.99
C ARG A 43 -8.06 21.06 -3.69
N ILE A 44 -8.44 20.34 -4.74
CA ILE A 44 -9.33 19.17 -4.65
C ILE A 44 -8.52 17.92 -5.03
N MET A 45 -8.58 16.88 -4.19
CA MET A 45 -8.02 15.58 -4.50
C MET A 45 -9.12 14.62 -4.94
N LEU A 46 -9.03 14.11 -6.16
CA LEU A 46 -9.91 13.07 -6.68
C LEU A 46 -9.23 11.70 -6.60
N MET A 47 -9.73 10.86 -5.72
CA MET A 47 -9.30 9.47 -5.61
C MET A 47 -10.19 8.57 -6.47
N ALA A 48 -9.56 7.82 -7.35
CA ALA A 48 -10.23 6.79 -8.13
C ALA A 48 -9.27 5.61 -8.36
N ALA A 49 -9.74 4.39 -8.12
CA ALA A 49 -8.89 3.19 -8.16
C ALA A 49 -8.09 3.05 -9.48
N THR A 50 -7.01 2.28 -9.45
CA THR A 50 -6.24 1.98 -10.67
C THR A 50 -7.14 1.27 -11.69
N GLY A 51 -7.16 1.75 -12.93
CA GLY A 51 -8.04 1.20 -13.98
C GLY A 51 -9.47 1.78 -13.99
N SER A 52 -9.81 2.72 -13.10
CA SER A 52 -11.13 3.36 -13.02
C SER A 52 -11.39 4.43 -14.11
N GLY A 53 -10.39 4.78 -14.92
CA GLY A 53 -10.52 5.82 -15.93
C GLY A 53 -10.36 7.25 -15.41
N LYS A 54 -9.45 7.51 -14.45
CA LYS A 54 -9.10 8.86 -13.97
C LYS A 54 -8.85 9.85 -15.09
N THR A 55 -8.07 9.43 -16.09
CA THR A 55 -7.76 10.27 -17.26
C THR A 55 -9.00 10.55 -18.10
N LEU A 56 -9.97 9.62 -18.18
CA LEU A 56 -11.24 9.83 -18.87
C LEU A 56 -12.10 10.88 -18.13
N ILE A 57 -12.14 10.84 -16.80
CA ILE A 57 -12.81 11.89 -15.99
C ILE A 57 -12.21 13.27 -16.32
N ALA A 58 -10.87 13.36 -16.30
CA ALA A 58 -10.20 14.63 -16.58
C ALA A 58 -10.38 15.09 -18.03
N SER A 59 -10.23 14.17 -19.01
CA SER A 59 -10.40 14.53 -20.43
C SER A 59 -11.82 14.98 -20.75
N SER A 60 -12.85 14.43 -20.10
CA SER A 60 -14.24 14.88 -20.27
C SER A 60 -14.44 16.31 -19.75
N ILE A 61 -13.83 16.66 -18.62
CA ILE A 61 -13.86 18.04 -18.10
C ILE A 61 -13.09 18.97 -19.05
N VAL A 62 -11.91 18.56 -19.53
CA VAL A 62 -11.09 19.35 -20.45
C VAL A 62 -11.77 19.54 -21.80
N ALA A 63 -12.47 18.52 -22.33
CA ALA A 63 -13.26 18.66 -23.56
C ALA A 63 -14.34 19.75 -23.43
N ASN A 64 -14.96 19.83 -22.28
CA ASN A 64 -15.94 20.87 -21.99
C ASN A 64 -15.30 22.27 -21.92
N LEU A 65 -14.13 22.39 -21.29
CA LEU A 65 -13.38 23.65 -21.26
C LEU A 65 -12.93 24.08 -22.67
N GLN A 66 -12.44 23.14 -23.51
CA GLN A 66 -12.08 23.39 -24.90
C GLN A 66 -13.26 23.98 -25.69
N ASN A 67 -14.47 23.42 -25.53
CA ASN A 67 -15.68 23.93 -26.19
C ASN A 67 -16.06 25.34 -25.75
N GLN A 68 -15.55 25.80 -24.60
CA GLN A 68 -15.74 27.13 -24.06
C GLN A 68 -14.54 28.07 -24.32
N GLU A 69 -13.56 27.62 -25.08
CA GLU A 69 -12.27 28.31 -25.35
C GLU A 69 -11.50 28.67 -24.04
N ARG A 70 -11.63 27.84 -23.01
CA ARG A 70 -11.03 28.07 -21.70
C ARG A 70 -9.75 27.27 -21.54
N PRO A 71 -8.65 27.90 -21.08
CA PRO A 71 -7.37 27.23 -20.97
C PRO A 71 -7.30 26.26 -19.77
N ALA A 72 -6.63 25.13 -19.99
CA ALA A 72 -6.37 24.15 -18.94
C ALA A 72 -4.97 23.52 -19.06
N ILE A 73 -4.41 23.13 -17.92
CA ILE A 73 -3.14 22.43 -17.84
C ILE A 73 -3.37 21.06 -17.24
N PHE A 74 -2.84 20.02 -17.90
CA PHE A 74 -2.80 18.66 -17.37
C PHE A 74 -1.33 18.25 -17.17
N THR A 75 -0.91 18.06 -15.91
CA THR A 75 0.48 17.69 -15.59
C THR A 75 0.62 16.19 -15.40
N VAL A 76 1.70 15.63 -15.95
CA VAL A 76 2.08 14.22 -15.79
C VAL A 76 3.44 14.10 -15.12
N PRO A 77 3.66 13.09 -14.25
CA PRO A 77 4.90 12.94 -13.51
C PRO A 77 6.04 12.27 -14.29
N ALA A 78 5.78 11.75 -15.47
CA ALA A 78 6.77 11.06 -16.30
C ALA A 78 6.54 11.33 -17.79
N LEU A 79 7.63 11.38 -18.56
CA LEU A 79 7.60 11.74 -19.99
C LEU A 79 6.79 10.74 -20.82
N GLU A 80 6.87 9.45 -20.48
CA GLU A 80 6.17 8.38 -21.17
C GLU A 80 4.64 8.47 -21.06
N LEU A 81 4.12 9.26 -20.13
CA LEU A 81 2.68 9.45 -19.94
C LEU A 81 2.09 10.52 -20.88
N ILE A 82 2.92 11.35 -21.51
CA ILE A 82 2.43 12.43 -22.39
C ILE A 82 1.67 11.86 -23.58
N ASP A 83 2.31 10.97 -24.36
CA ASP A 83 1.69 10.38 -25.54
C ASP A 83 0.41 9.60 -25.20
N GLN A 84 0.44 8.83 -24.10
CA GLN A 84 -0.75 8.12 -23.64
C GLN A 84 -1.88 9.06 -23.20
N THR A 85 -1.54 10.21 -22.64
CA THR A 85 -2.53 11.22 -22.26
C THR A 85 -3.09 11.89 -23.50
N LEU A 86 -2.26 12.22 -24.49
CA LEU A 86 -2.67 12.74 -25.78
C LEU A 86 -3.65 11.80 -26.50
N GLU A 87 -3.32 10.51 -26.61
CA GLU A 87 -4.21 9.51 -27.20
C GLU A 87 -5.60 9.51 -26.53
N LYS A 88 -5.64 9.59 -25.21
CA LYS A 88 -6.91 9.63 -24.44
C LYS A 88 -7.65 10.94 -24.61
N PHE A 89 -6.95 12.07 -24.69
CA PHE A 89 -7.55 13.37 -24.95
C PHE A 89 -8.15 13.43 -26.34
N HIS A 90 -7.42 12.97 -27.35
CA HIS A 90 -7.95 12.86 -28.72
C HIS A 90 -9.18 11.95 -28.79
N ALA A 91 -9.16 10.81 -28.10
CA ALA A 91 -10.31 9.89 -28.01
C ALA A 91 -11.53 10.53 -27.31
N ALA A 92 -11.31 11.53 -26.46
CA ALA A 92 -12.36 12.32 -25.80
C ALA A 92 -12.74 13.61 -26.58
N GLY A 93 -12.25 13.78 -27.80
CA GLY A 93 -12.56 14.95 -28.64
C GLY A 93 -11.75 16.21 -28.31
N VAL A 94 -10.67 16.10 -27.54
CA VAL A 94 -9.79 17.22 -27.21
C VAL A 94 -8.63 17.24 -28.20
N TYR A 95 -8.68 18.15 -29.17
CA TYR A 95 -7.71 18.23 -30.28
C TYR A 95 -6.84 19.49 -30.25
N ASP A 96 -7.31 20.58 -29.62
CA ASP A 96 -6.57 21.83 -29.53
C ASP A 96 -5.58 21.84 -28.36
N VAL A 97 -4.59 20.94 -28.49
CA VAL A 97 -3.64 20.59 -27.42
C VAL A 97 -2.22 20.97 -27.80
N GLY A 98 -1.51 21.64 -26.89
CA GLY A 98 -0.07 21.83 -26.92
C GLY A 98 0.62 20.94 -25.87
N VAL A 99 1.91 20.66 -26.06
CA VAL A 99 2.71 19.85 -25.15
C VAL A 99 3.86 20.67 -24.59
N ILE A 100 4.00 20.66 -23.27
CA ILE A 100 5.15 21.24 -22.55
C ILE A 100 6.13 20.12 -22.19
N GLN A 101 6.94 19.77 -23.18
CA GLN A 101 8.09 18.83 -23.05
C GLN A 101 9.23 19.33 -23.93
N SER A 102 10.48 19.07 -23.56
CA SER A 102 11.66 19.70 -24.19
C SER A 102 11.75 19.51 -25.70
N ASN A 103 11.42 18.36 -26.25
CA ASN A 103 11.60 18.02 -27.68
C ASN A 103 10.37 17.31 -28.26
N HIS A 104 9.18 17.63 -27.78
CA HIS A 104 7.96 17.02 -28.33
C HIS A 104 7.53 17.75 -29.61
N TRP A 105 7.08 17.00 -30.64
CA TRP A 105 6.65 17.55 -31.92
C TRP A 105 5.39 18.44 -31.85
N MET A 106 4.55 18.24 -30.80
CA MET A 106 3.39 19.10 -30.51
C MET A 106 3.71 20.25 -29.55
N THR A 107 4.97 20.62 -29.36
CA THR A 107 5.30 21.75 -28.48
C THR A 107 4.75 23.06 -29.09
N ASP A 108 3.65 23.55 -28.49
CA ASP A 108 2.97 24.79 -28.88
C ASP A 108 2.29 25.41 -27.67
N SER A 109 2.89 26.45 -27.11
CA SER A 109 2.37 27.15 -25.91
C SER A 109 1.18 28.05 -26.20
N SER A 110 0.82 28.26 -27.47
CA SER A 110 -0.36 29.08 -27.84
C SER A 110 -1.68 28.30 -27.73
N ARG A 111 -1.62 26.98 -27.65
CA ARG A 111 -2.82 26.14 -27.52
C ARG A 111 -3.47 26.32 -26.14
N PRO A 112 -4.81 26.38 -26.07
CA PRO A 112 -5.50 26.58 -24.79
C PRO A 112 -5.34 25.38 -23.84
N ILE A 113 -5.25 24.18 -24.36
CA ILE A 113 -5.06 22.97 -23.53
C ILE A 113 -3.60 22.56 -23.59
N GLN A 114 -2.96 22.43 -22.41
CA GLN A 114 -1.56 22.07 -22.30
C GLN A 114 -1.38 20.76 -21.54
N ILE A 115 -0.72 19.77 -22.15
CA ILE A 115 -0.24 18.57 -21.45
C ILE A 115 1.24 18.79 -21.13
N ALA A 116 1.58 18.79 -19.83
CA ALA A 116 2.88 19.19 -19.35
C ALA A 116 3.58 18.08 -18.56
N SER A 117 4.83 17.79 -18.93
CA SER A 117 5.72 17.07 -18.00
C SER A 117 6.10 18.00 -16.86
N VAL A 118 5.89 17.58 -15.60
CA VAL A 118 6.26 18.37 -14.43
C VAL A 118 7.73 18.78 -14.44
N GLN A 119 8.63 17.91 -14.89
CA GLN A 119 10.08 18.16 -14.95
C GLN A 119 10.41 19.31 -15.92
N THR A 120 9.63 19.45 -17.00
CA THR A 120 9.82 20.54 -17.96
C THR A 120 9.12 21.81 -17.47
N LEU A 121 7.90 21.69 -16.93
CA LEU A 121 7.10 22.81 -16.44
C LEU A 121 7.82 23.57 -15.30
N MET A 122 8.54 22.83 -14.42
CA MET A 122 9.35 23.42 -13.34
C MET A 122 10.43 24.43 -13.81
N ARG A 123 10.79 24.42 -15.09
CA ARG A 123 11.90 25.17 -15.69
C ARG A 123 11.46 26.20 -16.74
N ARG A 124 10.16 26.38 -16.90
CA ARG A 124 9.55 27.29 -17.89
C ARG A 124 8.51 28.15 -17.24
N ASP A 125 8.14 29.23 -17.94
CA ASP A 125 6.97 30.03 -17.57
C ASP A 125 5.72 29.18 -17.75
N ILE A 126 4.83 29.25 -16.78
CA ILE A 126 3.60 28.48 -16.77
C ILE A 126 2.54 29.28 -17.54
N PRO A 127 1.94 28.74 -18.60
CA PRO A 127 0.89 29.45 -19.34
C PRO A 127 -0.34 29.63 -18.43
N PRO A 128 -1.18 30.65 -18.71
CA PRO A 128 -2.41 30.86 -17.94
C PRO A 128 -3.36 29.67 -18.08
N ALA A 129 -4.09 29.36 -17.03
CA ALA A 129 -5.10 28.31 -17.03
C ALA A 129 -6.25 28.64 -16.08
N ASP A 130 -7.44 28.19 -16.43
CA ASP A 130 -8.64 28.27 -15.61
C ASP A 130 -8.83 27.02 -14.74
N LEU A 131 -8.11 25.94 -15.06
CA LEU A 131 -8.12 24.68 -14.32
C LEU A 131 -6.79 23.94 -14.51
N VAL A 132 -6.27 23.36 -13.44
CA VAL A 132 -5.06 22.55 -13.48
C VAL A 132 -5.36 21.14 -12.98
N PHE A 133 -5.01 20.13 -13.77
CA PHE A 133 -4.98 18.74 -13.33
C PHE A 133 -3.56 18.29 -12.99
N ILE A 134 -3.42 17.55 -11.89
CA ILE A 134 -2.17 16.93 -11.48
C ILE A 134 -2.36 15.42 -11.47
N ASP A 135 -1.85 14.72 -12.48
CA ASP A 135 -1.92 13.26 -12.52
C ASP A 135 -0.90 12.61 -11.57
N GLU A 136 -1.28 11.47 -11.01
CA GLU A 136 -0.53 10.75 -9.97
C GLU A 136 -0.08 11.69 -8.82
N ALA A 137 -1.02 12.52 -8.33
CA ALA A 137 -0.79 13.59 -7.36
C ALA A 137 -0.23 13.09 -6.01
N HIS A 138 -0.23 11.78 -5.74
CA HIS A 138 0.50 11.18 -4.62
C HIS A 138 2.02 11.31 -4.76
N ARG A 139 2.55 11.52 -5.99
CA ARG A 139 3.95 11.86 -6.26
C ARG A 139 4.14 13.36 -6.06
N TRP A 140 4.45 13.74 -4.83
CA TRP A 140 4.56 15.14 -4.47
C TRP A 140 5.92 15.73 -4.87
N PHE A 141 5.91 16.83 -5.61
CA PHE A 141 7.08 17.62 -5.96
C PHE A 141 7.02 18.96 -5.21
N ASP A 142 8.17 19.44 -4.73
CA ASP A 142 8.25 20.74 -4.05
C ASP A 142 7.80 21.92 -4.93
N PHE A 143 7.86 21.74 -6.24
CA PHE A 143 7.29 22.64 -7.24
C PHE A 143 5.78 22.87 -7.01
N TYR A 144 5.00 21.82 -6.77
CA TYR A 144 3.57 21.96 -6.54
C TYR A 144 3.26 22.80 -5.29
N ARG A 145 4.07 22.65 -4.23
CA ARG A 145 3.94 23.46 -3.04
C ARG A 145 4.08 24.94 -3.36
N ARG A 146 5.11 25.33 -4.14
CA ARG A 146 5.34 26.71 -4.55
C ARG A 146 4.20 27.22 -5.44
N TRP A 147 3.77 26.41 -6.38
CA TRP A 147 2.68 26.76 -7.30
C TRP A 147 1.34 26.96 -6.56
N PHE A 148 1.04 26.15 -5.56
CA PHE A 148 -0.18 26.29 -4.73
C PHE A 148 -0.18 27.56 -3.86
N LEU A 149 0.99 28.06 -3.48
CA LEU A 149 1.16 29.24 -2.65
C LEU A 149 1.29 30.55 -3.47
N ASP A 150 1.39 30.44 -4.78
CA ASP A 150 1.48 31.58 -5.67
C ASP A 150 0.14 32.32 -5.75
N LEU A 151 0.17 33.63 -5.48
CA LEU A 151 -1.02 34.48 -5.44
C LEU A 151 -1.70 34.61 -6.79
N GLU A 152 -0.97 34.55 -7.90
CA GLU A 152 -1.53 34.57 -9.26
C GLU A 152 -2.43 33.35 -9.51
N TRP A 153 -2.15 32.24 -8.85
CA TRP A 153 -2.86 30.97 -8.95
C TRP A 153 -3.84 30.69 -7.79
N ALA A 154 -4.03 31.67 -6.89
CA ALA A 154 -4.87 31.49 -5.70
C ALA A 154 -6.33 31.15 -6.04
N ASN A 155 -6.86 31.71 -7.13
CA ASN A 155 -8.24 31.51 -7.57
C ASN A 155 -8.40 30.38 -8.60
N VAL A 156 -7.32 29.82 -9.13
CA VAL A 156 -7.35 28.72 -10.10
C VAL A 156 -7.56 27.41 -9.37
N PRO A 157 -8.57 26.60 -9.71
CA PRO A 157 -8.74 25.27 -9.16
C PRO A 157 -7.62 24.32 -9.60
N PHE A 158 -7.13 23.50 -8.66
CA PHE A 158 -6.23 22.38 -8.91
C PHE A 158 -6.93 21.10 -8.51
N VAL A 159 -7.01 20.15 -9.43
CA VAL A 159 -7.58 18.82 -9.21
C VAL A 159 -6.47 17.78 -9.29
N GLY A 160 -6.06 17.27 -8.13
CA GLY A 160 -5.13 16.16 -8.05
C GLY A 160 -5.82 14.82 -8.33
N LEU A 161 -5.29 14.02 -9.23
CA LEU A 161 -5.80 12.69 -9.57
C LEU A 161 -4.87 11.63 -8.97
N SER A 162 -5.41 10.71 -8.20
CA SER A 162 -4.61 9.59 -7.68
C SER A 162 -5.48 8.36 -7.38
N ALA A 163 -4.90 7.17 -7.53
CA ALA A 163 -5.51 5.96 -7.00
C ALA A 163 -5.21 5.78 -5.50
N THR A 164 -4.13 6.40 -5.04
CA THR A 164 -3.54 6.18 -3.71
C THR A 164 -3.04 7.51 -3.12
N PRO A 165 -3.94 8.47 -2.82
CA PRO A 165 -3.53 9.80 -2.32
C PRO A 165 -3.12 9.77 -0.85
N TRP A 166 -2.31 8.78 -0.46
CA TRP A 166 -1.97 8.48 0.95
C TRP A 166 -0.58 8.95 1.36
N THR A 167 0.09 9.69 0.49
CA THR A 167 1.40 10.29 0.80
C THR A 167 1.27 11.23 1.99
N LYS A 168 2.18 11.06 2.95
CA LYS A 168 2.22 11.86 4.17
C LYS A 168 2.32 13.36 3.85
N GLY A 169 1.45 14.15 4.44
CA GLY A 169 1.44 15.62 4.32
C GLY A 169 0.56 16.17 3.18
N LEU A 170 -0.05 15.33 2.33
CA LEU A 170 -0.94 15.82 1.27
C LEU A 170 -2.15 16.59 1.81
N GLY A 171 -2.69 16.19 2.96
CA GLY A 171 -3.80 16.88 3.60
C GLY A 171 -3.53 18.31 4.06
N ALA A 172 -2.26 18.72 4.10
CA ALA A 172 -1.90 20.13 4.35
C ALA A 172 -2.06 21.02 3.09
N TYR A 173 -2.20 20.43 1.91
CA TYR A 173 -2.24 21.14 0.64
C TYR A 173 -3.57 21.01 -0.10
N TYR A 174 -4.29 19.91 0.11
CA TYR A 174 -5.60 19.68 -0.50
C TYR A 174 -6.71 19.87 0.53
N GLU A 175 -7.75 20.62 0.15
CA GLU A 175 -8.86 21.03 1.01
C GLU A 175 -9.93 19.94 1.12
N ARG A 176 -10.08 19.11 0.07
CA ARG A 176 -11.11 18.07 0.02
C ARG A 176 -10.61 16.83 -0.70
N LEU A 177 -10.92 15.65 -0.13
CA LEU A 177 -10.81 14.36 -0.81
C LEU A 177 -12.19 13.95 -1.34
N ILE A 178 -12.26 13.73 -2.66
CA ILE A 178 -13.43 13.16 -3.33
C ILE A 178 -13.07 11.72 -3.72
N ILE A 179 -13.83 10.76 -3.23
CA ILE A 179 -13.68 9.34 -3.60
C ILE A 179 -14.71 9.04 -4.68
N ALA A 180 -14.24 8.74 -5.90
CA ALA A 180 -15.10 8.41 -7.03
C ALA A 180 -15.71 7.01 -6.87
N ALA A 181 -14.86 6.01 -6.61
CA ALA A 181 -15.24 4.64 -6.29
C ALA A 181 -14.06 3.92 -5.65
N THR A 182 -14.33 2.98 -4.75
CA THR A 182 -13.32 2.08 -4.18
C THR A 182 -13.00 0.93 -5.14
N THR A 183 -11.92 0.20 -4.90
CA THR A 183 -11.59 -1.01 -5.68
C THR A 183 -12.70 -2.05 -5.57
N GLN A 184 -13.30 -2.23 -4.38
CA GLN A 184 -14.39 -3.17 -4.17
C GLN A 184 -15.64 -2.77 -4.96
N ASP A 185 -16.05 -1.49 -4.91
CA ASP A 185 -17.21 -1.00 -5.67
C ASP A 185 -17.07 -1.28 -7.16
N LEU A 186 -15.86 -1.10 -7.72
CA LEU A 186 -15.61 -1.34 -9.14
C LEU A 186 -15.60 -2.82 -9.51
N ILE A 187 -15.16 -3.70 -8.61
CA ILE A 187 -15.26 -5.15 -8.79
C ILE A 187 -16.72 -5.58 -8.76
N ASP A 188 -17.50 -5.12 -7.79
CA ASP A 188 -18.91 -5.47 -7.62
C ASP A 188 -19.76 -5.01 -8.81
N GLN A 189 -19.39 -3.88 -9.43
CA GLN A 189 -20.03 -3.34 -10.64
C GLN A 189 -19.46 -3.94 -11.94
N GLY A 190 -18.47 -4.83 -11.88
CA GLY A 190 -17.87 -5.46 -13.05
C GLY A 190 -16.93 -4.56 -13.86
N TYR A 191 -16.55 -3.39 -13.35
CA TYR A 191 -15.59 -2.48 -14.00
C TYR A 191 -14.13 -2.84 -13.73
N LEU A 192 -13.88 -3.66 -12.70
CA LEU A 192 -12.60 -4.32 -12.45
C LEU A 192 -12.85 -5.83 -12.32
N SER A 193 -11.83 -6.63 -12.64
CA SER A 193 -11.91 -8.08 -12.51
C SER A 193 -11.74 -8.51 -11.05
N ASN A 194 -12.36 -9.63 -10.69
CA ASN A 194 -12.06 -10.34 -9.44
C ASN A 194 -10.59 -10.78 -9.38
N PHE A 195 -10.16 -11.23 -8.22
CA PHE A 195 -8.82 -11.76 -8.03
C PHE A 195 -8.80 -12.95 -7.08
N LYS A 196 -7.74 -13.76 -7.21
CA LYS A 196 -7.42 -14.86 -6.29
C LYS A 196 -5.97 -14.74 -5.86
N VAL A 197 -5.70 -14.88 -4.56
CA VAL A 197 -4.35 -14.74 -4.01
C VAL A 197 -3.88 -16.06 -3.42
N PHE A 198 -2.67 -16.47 -3.81
CA PHE A 198 -1.94 -17.58 -3.21
C PHE A 198 -0.64 -17.04 -2.63
N ALA A 199 -0.30 -17.45 -1.41
CA ALA A 199 0.94 -17.06 -0.71
C ALA A 199 1.74 -18.31 -0.31
N PRO A 200 2.40 -18.98 -1.27
CA PRO A 200 3.04 -20.27 -1.04
C PRO A 200 4.42 -20.17 -0.40
N ALA A 201 4.98 -18.98 -0.24
CA ALA A 201 6.31 -18.75 0.28
C ALA A 201 6.32 -17.62 1.31
N HIS A 202 7.13 -17.80 2.36
CA HIS A 202 7.28 -16.87 3.47
C HIS A 202 8.76 -16.47 3.59
N PRO A 203 9.18 -15.35 2.95
CA PRO A 203 10.56 -14.91 3.03
C PRO A 203 10.92 -14.46 4.46
N ASP A 204 12.12 -14.83 4.93
CA ASP A 204 12.65 -14.32 6.19
C ASP A 204 13.21 -12.90 5.98
N LEU A 205 12.44 -11.92 6.44
CA LEU A 205 12.76 -10.50 6.36
C LEU A 205 13.34 -9.94 7.67
N LYS A 206 13.74 -10.83 8.62
CA LYS A 206 14.42 -10.38 9.83
C LYS A 206 15.76 -9.73 9.48
N GLY A 207 16.00 -8.54 10.05
CA GLY A 207 17.21 -7.77 9.79
C GLY A 207 17.17 -6.88 8.55
N VAL A 208 16.18 -6.98 7.67
CA VAL A 208 15.99 -6.04 6.56
C VAL A 208 15.60 -4.67 7.10
N ARG A 209 16.45 -3.68 6.86
CA ARG A 209 16.24 -2.30 7.31
C ARG A 209 15.04 -1.66 6.62
N THR A 210 14.52 -0.60 7.23
CA THR A 210 13.42 0.21 6.68
C THR A 210 13.93 1.61 6.41
N LEU A 211 13.72 2.13 5.21
CA LEU A 211 14.05 3.49 4.78
C LEU A 211 12.84 4.14 4.11
N GLY A 212 12.51 5.37 4.49
CA GLY A 212 11.37 6.09 3.87
C GLY A 212 9.99 5.42 4.04
N GLY A 213 9.82 4.52 5.02
CA GLY A 213 8.57 3.80 5.27
C GLY A 213 8.46 2.44 4.56
N ASP A 214 9.42 2.07 3.71
CA ASP A 214 9.48 0.75 3.05
C ASP A 214 10.80 0.03 3.36
N TYR A 215 10.95 -1.20 2.91
CA TYR A 215 12.19 -1.97 3.03
C TYR A 215 13.31 -1.35 2.21
N GLN A 216 14.53 -1.38 2.75
CA GLN A 216 15.73 -0.96 2.02
C GLN A 216 16.06 -2.00 0.94
N GLU A 217 16.29 -1.52 -0.28
CA GLU A 217 16.35 -2.36 -1.49
C GLU A 217 17.51 -3.35 -1.46
N ASP A 218 18.73 -2.91 -1.07
CA ASP A 218 19.91 -3.78 -1.04
C ASP A 218 19.75 -4.95 -0.05
N ASP A 219 19.26 -4.67 1.16
CA ASP A 219 19.02 -5.70 2.17
C ASP A 219 17.92 -6.67 1.70
N LEU A 220 16.88 -6.13 1.04
CA LEU A 220 15.77 -6.90 0.52
C LEU A 220 16.22 -7.81 -0.63
N ALA A 221 17.09 -7.33 -1.52
CA ALA A 221 17.66 -8.10 -2.61
C ALA A 221 18.41 -9.34 -2.09
N VAL A 222 19.23 -9.17 -1.07
CA VAL A 222 19.95 -10.29 -0.42
C VAL A 222 18.97 -11.32 0.18
N ALA A 223 17.89 -10.85 0.79
CA ALA A 223 16.89 -11.73 1.41
C ALA A 223 16.08 -12.53 0.37
N MET A 224 15.76 -11.93 -0.78
CA MET A 224 14.85 -12.46 -1.78
C MET A 224 15.55 -13.26 -2.89
N ASN A 225 16.79 -12.90 -3.29
CA ASN A 225 17.51 -13.54 -4.39
C ASN A 225 18.16 -14.86 -3.98
N LYS A 226 17.37 -15.76 -3.39
CA LYS A 226 17.80 -17.11 -2.96
C LYS A 226 17.24 -18.16 -3.91
N LYS A 227 18.10 -19.07 -4.41
CA LYS A 227 17.72 -20.14 -5.35
C LYS A 227 16.46 -20.90 -4.97
N PRO A 228 16.24 -21.36 -3.70
CA PRO A 228 15.03 -22.07 -3.34
C PRO A 228 13.75 -21.21 -3.46
N LEU A 229 13.83 -19.91 -3.15
CA LEU A 229 12.68 -19.01 -3.31
C LEU A 229 12.34 -18.83 -4.79
N ILE A 230 13.34 -18.65 -5.65
CA ILE A 230 13.15 -18.45 -7.09
C ILE A 230 12.62 -19.74 -7.75
N ALA A 231 13.15 -20.90 -7.40
CA ALA A 231 12.63 -22.19 -7.88
C ALA A 231 11.15 -22.38 -7.52
N ASN A 232 10.75 -21.99 -6.29
CA ASN A 232 9.36 -22.03 -5.85
C ASN A 232 8.45 -21.09 -6.64
N ILE A 233 8.96 -19.94 -7.10
CA ILE A 233 8.22 -18.98 -7.96
C ILE A 233 7.82 -19.66 -9.27
N VAL A 234 8.79 -20.26 -9.96
CA VAL A 234 8.56 -20.94 -11.24
C VAL A 234 7.65 -22.15 -11.08
N GLU A 235 7.88 -22.99 -10.07
CA GLU A 235 7.04 -24.15 -9.77
C GLU A 235 5.58 -23.73 -9.51
N THR A 236 5.37 -22.69 -8.70
CA THR A 236 4.04 -22.19 -8.39
C THR A 236 3.34 -21.64 -9.64
N TRP A 237 4.07 -20.93 -10.47
CA TRP A 237 3.52 -20.42 -11.73
C TRP A 237 3.18 -21.54 -12.70
N LEU A 238 4.02 -22.56 -12.86
CA LEU A 238 3.74 -23.74 -13.67
C LEU A 238 2.47 -24.48 -13.23
N LYS A 239 2.18 -24.44 -11.92
CA LYS A 239 0.99 -25.07 -11.35
C LYS A 239 -0.29 -24.27 -11.54
N HIS A 240 -0.23 -22.93 -11.49
CA HIS A 240 -1.42 -22.07 -11.40
C HIS A 240 -1.51 -21.00 -12.49
N GLY A 241 -0.38 -20.60 -13.09
CA GLY A 241 -0.26 -19.43 -13.96
C GLY A 241 -0.16 -19.73 -15.45
N VAL A 242 0.01 -20.99 -15.86
CA VAL A 242 0.16 -21.37 -17.26
C VAL A 242 -1.05 -20.88 -18.09
N GLY A 243 -0.76 -20.28 -19.26
CA GLY A 243 -1.75 -19.71 -20.16
C GLY A 243 -2.29 -18.33 -19.71
N ARG A 244 -1.72 -17.73 -18.67
CA ARG A 244 -2.07 -16.39 -18.19
C ARG A 244 -0.94 -15.40 -18.45
N PRO A 245 -1.15 -14.35 -19.29
CA PRO A 245 -0.18 -13.26 -19.42
C PRO A 245 0.22 -12.71 -18.04
N THR A 246 1.52 -12.80 -17.71
CA THR A 246 2.01 -12.64 -16.35
C THR A 246 3.00 -11.49 -16.24
N LEU A 247 2.82 -10.60 -15.25
CA LEU A 247 3.83 -9.65 -14.80
C LEU A 247 4.47 -10.11 -13.49
N CYS A 248 5.80 -10.16 -13.46
CA CYS A 248 6.57 -10.44 -12.25
C CYS A 248 7.24 -9.16 -11.75
N PHE A 249 6.96 -8.78 -10.50
CA PHE A 249 7.51 -7.57 -9.85
C PHE A 249 8.64 -7.97 -8.91
N ALA A 250 9.88 -7.78 -9.38
CA ALA A 250 11.10 -8.14 -8.66
C ALA A 250 11.64 -6.99 -7.79
N VAL A 251 12.58 -7.31 -6.90
CA VAL A 251 13.22 -6.35 -5.98
C VAL A 251 14.17 -5.44 -6.75
N ASP A 252 15.16 -6.04 -7.43
CA ASP A 252 16.19 -5.38 -8.20
C ASP A 252 16.43 -6.08 -9.54
N ARG A 253 17.39 -5.57 -10.32
CA ARG A 253 17.74 -6.09 -11.66
C ARG A 253 18.24 -7.52 -11.58
N ALA A 254 19.21 -7.80 -10.71
CA ALA A 254 19.80 -9.13 -10.59
C ALA A 254 18.75 -10.18 -10.19
N HIS A 255 17.81 -9.82 -9.31
CA HIS A 255 16.69 -10.67 -8.95
C HIS A 255 15.73 -10.91 -10.13
N ALA A 256 15.40 -9.88 -10.90
CA ALA A 256 14.53 -9.99 -12.07
C ALA A 256 15.16 -10.82 -13.19
N GLU A 257 16.44 -10.61 -13.49
CA GLU A 257 17.20 -11.40 -14.46
C GLU A 257 17.31 -12.87 -14.06
N HIS A 258 17.56 -13.14 -12.77
CA HIS A 258 17.63 -14.50 -12.26
C HIS A 258 16.27 -15.21 -12.37
N ILE A 259 15.16 -14.52 -12.07
CA ILE A 259 13.80 -15.07 -12.24
C ILE A 259 13.52 -15.32 -13.74
N GLN A 260 13.85 -14.38 -14.62
CA GLN A 260 13.71 -14.55 -16.07
C GLN A 260 14.47 -15.80 -16.55
N GLN A 261 15.74 -15.93 -16.16
CA GLN A 261 16.57 -17.07 -16.55
C GLN A 261 15.95 -18.41 -16.09
N MET A 262 15.45 -18.49 -14.87
CA MET A 262 14.81 -19.69 -14.35
C MET A 262 13.52 -20.05 -15.11
N PHE A 263 12.74 -19.04 -15.58
CA PHE A 263 11.60 -19.29 -16.46
C PHE A 263 12.05 -19.83 -17.81
N LEU A 264 13.10 -19.26 -18.42
CA LEU A 264 13.66 -19.74 -19.68
C LEU A 264 14.19 -21.17 -19.57
N GLU A 265 14.88 -21.51 -18.48
CA GLU A 265 15.36 -22.87 -18.20
C GLU A 265 14.20 -23.88 -18.02
N ALA A 266 13.06 -23.42 -17.51
CA ALA A 266 11.84 -24.21 -17.42
C ALA A 266 11.05 -24.30 -18.75
N GLY A 267 11.56 -23.74 -19.85
CA GLY A 267 10.91 -23.75 -21.16
C GLY A 267 9.79 -22.72 -21.30
N VAL A 268 9.71 -21.72 -20.39
CA VAL A 268 8.71 -20.64 -20.41
C VAL A 268 9.33 -19.40 -21.03
N SER A 269 8.71 -18.85 -22.07
CA SER A 269 9.18 -17.59 -22.70
C SER A 269 8.99 -16.41 -21.75
N ALA A 270 10.08 -15.73 -21.42
CA ALA A 270 10.11 -14.64 -20.47
C ALA A 270 10.88 -13.42 -20.99
N GLY A 271 10.24 -12.24 -20.90
CA GLY A 271 10.85 -10.95 -21.17
C GLY A 271 11.35 -10.28 -19.89
N TYR A 272 12.21 -9.27 -20.05
CA TYR A 272 12.74 -8.43 -18.98
C TYR A 272 12.60 -6.95 -19.33
N ILE A 273 12.30 -6.10 -18.33
CA ILE A 273 12.19 -4.65 -18.49
C ILE A 273 12.54 -3.91 -17.21
N ASP A 274 13.32 -2.83 -17.34
CA ASP A 274 13.71 -1.94 -16.25
C ASP A 274 13.74 -0.46 -16.68
N CYS A 275 14.29 0.44 -15.84
CA CYS A 275 14.39 1.86 -16.14
C CYS A 275 15.40 2.18 -17.25
N GLU A 276 16.37 1.32 -17.55
CA GLU A 276 17.36 1.51 -18.63
C GLU A 276 16.87 0.97 -19.99
N THR A 277 15.83 0.15 -19.99
CA THR A 277 15.24 -0.38 -21.23
C THR A 277 14.74 0.76 -22.12
N LYS A 278 15.26 0.86 -23.34
CA LYS A 278 14.93 1.93 -24.27
C LYS A 278 13.46 1.89 -24.73
N ALA A 279 12.92 3.03 -25.13
CA ALA A 279 11.51 3.16 -25.52
C ALA A 279 11.11 2.18 -26.64
N GLU A 280 11.96 2.01 -27.66
CA GLU A 280 11.70 1.08 -28.78
C GLU A 280 11.68 -0.39 -28.30
N GLU A 281 12.60 -0.75 -27.42
CA GLU A 281 12.65 -2.08 -26.83
C GLU A 281 11.43 -2.35 -25.93
N ARG A 282 11.00 -1.34 -25.12
CA ARG A 282 9.75 -1.42 -24.34
C ARG A 282 8.54 -1.70 -25.24
N LYS A 283 8.47 -1.06 -26.40
CA LYS A 283 7.41 -1.29 -27.39
C LYS A 283 7.45 -2.72 -27.94
N GLN A 284 8.64 -3.24 -28.26
CA GLN A 284 8.82 -4.62 -28.71
C GLN A 284 8.39 -5.62 -27.62
N ILE A 285 8.81 -5.42 -26.36
CA ILE A 285 8.41 -6.27 -25.22
C ILE A 285 6.88 -6.24 -25.05
N ARG A 286 6.26 -5.06 -25.14
CA ARG A 286 4.81 -4.91 -25.11
C ARG A 286 4.12 -5.74 -26.20
N ASN A 287 4.60 -5.65 -27.44
CA ASN A 287 4.02 -6.37 -28.58
C ASN A 287 4.16 -7.90 -28.39
N LYS A 288 5.33 -8.37 -27.96
CA LYS A 288 5.59 -9.79 -27.67
C LYS A 288 4.74 -10.32 -26.52
N PHE A 289 4.49 -9.50 -25.50
CA PHE A 289 3.59 -9.85 -24.43
C PHE A 289 2.13 -9.91 -24.91
N ALA A 290 1.68 -8.94 -25.70
CA ALA A 290 0.35 -8.88 -26.25
C ALA A 290 0.06 -10.04 -27.25
N SER A 291 1.05 -10.47 -28.02
CA SER A 291 0.94 -11.62 -28.94
C SER A 291 1.02 -12.97 -28.22
N GLY A 292 1.39 -13.01 -26.93
CA GLY A 292 1.64 -14.25 -26.19
C GLY A 292 3.02 -14.88 -26.46
N GLU A 293 3.89 -14.23 -27.26
CA GLU A 293 5.28 -14.66 -27.43
C GLU A 293 6.03 -14.67 -26.08
N TYR A 294 5.82 -13.65 -25.26
CA TYR A 294 6.24 -13.67 -23.86
C TYR A 294 5.05 -14.02 -22.95
N GLN A 295 5.17 -15.13 -22.24
CA GLN A 295 4.17 -15.54 -21.22
C GLN A 295 4.38 -14.79 -19.90
N VAL A 296 5.62 -14.47 -19.57
CA VAL A 296 6.01 -13.76 -18.34
C VAL A 296 6.88 -12.55 -18.72
N VAL A 297 6.66 -11.41 -18.07
CA VAL A 297 7.58 -10.26 -18.14
C VAL A 297 8.03 -9.92 -16.74
N CYS A 298 9.33 -10.07 -16.47
CA CYS A 298 9.97 -9.68 -15.22
C CYS A 298 10.33 -8.20 -15.26
N ASN A 299 9.93 -7.44 -14.23
CA ASN A 299 10.19 -6.02 -14.21
C ASN A 299 10.68 -5.51 -12.85
N VAL A 300 11.39 -4.38 -12.90
CA VAL A 300 11.86 -3.64 -11.72
C VAL A 300 11.30 -2.22 -11.78
N GLY A 301 10.22 -1.98 -11.01
CA GLY A 301 9.67 -0.65 -10.75
C GLY A 301 9.00 0.09 -11.91
N VAL A 302 9.14 -0.34 -13.15
CA VAL A 302 8.69 0.44 -14.33
C VAL A 302 7.26 0.16 -14.76
N LEU A 303 6.71 -1.02 -14.48
CA LEU A 303 5.34 -1.39 -14.86
C LEU A 303 4.30 -1.10 -13.77
N THR A 304 4.66 -0.36 -12.75
CA THR A 304 3.75 0.05 -11.67
C THR A 304 2.81 1.17 -12.09
N THR A 305 3.22 2.02 -13.06
CA THR A 305 2.42 3.14 -13.58
C THR A 305 2.41 3.14 -15.11
N GLY A 306 1.41 3.75 -15.75
CA GLY A 306 1.39 4.01 -17.18
C GLY A 306 1.23 2.80 -18.11
N VAL A 307 0.90 1.61 -17.62
CA VAL A 307 0.83 0.38 -18.43
C VAL A 307 -0.63 -0.06 -18.58
N ASP A 308 -1.04 -0.29 -19.82
CA ASP A 308 -2.38 -0.78 -20.18
C ASP A 308 -2.26 -2.10 -20.97
N TRP A 309 -1.85 -3.15 -20.27
CA TRP A 309 -1.68 -4.49 -20.82
C TRP A 309 -2.76 -5.44 -20.25
N ASP A 310 -3.15 -6.46 -21.00
CA ASP A 310 -3.99 -7.54 -20.46
C ASP A 310 -3.13 -8.43 -19.54
N VAL A 311 -3.18 -8.14 -18.25
CA VAL A 311 -2.44 -8.88 -17.22
C VAL A 311 -3.41 -9.80 -16.48
N ARG A 312 -3.21 -11.11 -16.58
CA ARG A 312 -4.07 -12.12 -15.97
C ARG A 312 -3.44 -12.82 -14.76
N CYS A 313 -2.12 -12.65 -14.60
CA CYS A 313 -1.40 -13.11 -13.42
C CYS A 313 -0.37 -12.07 -12.97
N ILE A 314 -0.26 -11.87 -11.67
CA ILE A 314 0.79 -11.08 -11.03
C ILE A 314 1.61 -11.99 -10.13
N ILE A 315 2.93 -11.99 -10.33
CA ILE A 315 3.89 -12.59 -9.40
C ILE A 315 4.49 -11.44 -8.58
N LEU A 316 4.18 -11.41 -7.29
CA LEU A 316 4.70 -10.42 -6.36
C LEU A 316 5.86 -11.01 -5.56
N VAL A 317 7.08 -10.68 -5.97
CA VAL A 317 8.32 -11.14 -5.32
C VAL A 317 9.12 -10.00 -4.70
N ARG A 318 8.55 -8.80 -4.68
CA ARG A 318 9.06 -7.63 -3.98
C ARG A 318 8.24 -7.39 -2.71
N PRO A 319 8.71 -7.80 -1.52
CA PRO A 319 8.09 -7.40 -0.26
C PRO A 319 8.02 -5.87 -0.14
N THR A 320 6.89 -5.35 0.30
CA THR A 320 6.74 -3.91 0.56
C THR A 320 5.91 -3.65 1.81
N LYS A 321 6.18 -2.53 2.47
CA LYS A 321 5.34 -1.93 3.52
C LYS A 321 4.47 -0.80 2.97
N SER A 322 4.72 -0.40 1.72
CA SER A 322 4.01 0.69 1.06
C SER A 322 2.68 0.20 0.49
N GLU A 323 1.58 0.62 1.11
CA GLU A 323 0.22 0.40 0.59
C GLU A 323 0.06 0.99 -0.81
N ILE A 324 0.67 2.17 -1.07
CA ILE A 324 0.67 2.84 -2.37
C ILE A 324 1.23 1.92 -3.45
N LEU A 325 2.45 1.41 -3.24
CA LEU A 325 3.12 0.54 -4.20
C LEU A 325 2.34 -0.77 -4.42
N PHE A 326 1.86 -1.37 -3.33
CA PHE A 326 1.10 -2.61 -3.38
C PHE A 326 -0.19 -2.45 -4.20
N VAL A 327 -0.99 -1.41 -3.92
CA VAL A 327 -2.25 -1.15 -4.65
C VAL A 327 -1.99 -0.84 -6.13
N GLN A 328 -0.91 -0.13 -6.45
CA GLN A 328 -0.53 0.15 -7.84
C GLN A 328 -0.14 -1.13 -8.60
N ILE A 329 0.66 -2.01 -7.98
CA ILE A 329 1.05 -3.30 -8.57
C ILE A 329 -0.19 -4.16 -8.84
N ILE A 330 -0.99 -4.42 -7.79
CA ILE A 330 -2.17 -5.29 -7.92
C ILE A 330 -3.18 -4.70 -8.90
N GLY A 331 -3.36 -3.39 -8.90
CA GLY A 331 -4.25 -2.67 -9.81
C GLY A 331 -3.93 -2.89 -11.30
N ARG A 332 -2.71 -3.28 -11.66
CA ARG A 332 -2.37 -3.66 -13.06
C ARG A 332 -3.11 -4.92 -13.49
N GLY A 333 -3.28 -5.87 -12.58
CA GLY A 333 -4.00 -7.12 -12.83
C GLY A 333 -5.52 -7.03 -12.69
N LEU A 334 -6.07 -5.95 -12.12
CA LEU A 334 -7.52 -5.86 -11.91
C LEU A 334 -8.29 -5.32 -13.12
N ARG A 335 -7.62 -4.85 -14.16
CA ARG A 335 -8.32 -4.40 -15.38
C ARG A 335 -9.09 -5.54 -16.01
N THR A 336 -10.28 -5.24 -16.51
CA THR A 336 -11.09 -6.19 -17.29
C THR A 336 -10.48 -6.39 -18.67
N ALA A 337 -10.62 -7.60 -19.19
CA ALA A 337 -10.29 -7.97 -20.56
C ALA A 337 -11.26 -9.07 -21.02
N GLU A 338 -11.41 -9.24 -22.33
CA GLU A 338 -12.27 -10.28 -22.89
C GLU A 338 -11.82 -11.68 -22.43
N GLY A 339 -12.76 -12.49 -21.96
CA GLY A 339 -12.49 -13.83 -21.44
C GLY A 339 -11.70 -13.89 -20.13
N LYS A 340 -11.54 -12.78 -19.43
CA LYS A 340 -10.90 -12.73 -18.12
C LYS A 340 -11.92 -12.77 -17.00
N ASP A 341 -11.94 -13.86 -16.25
CA ASP A 341 -12.80 -14.07 -15.07
C ASP A 341 -12.20 -13.48 -13.78
N HIS A 342 -10.88 -13.62 -13.61
CA HIS A 342 -10.15 -13.08 -12.46
C HIS A 342 -8.66 -12.90 -12.75
N CYS A 343 -8.00 -12.05 -11.97
CA CYS A 343 -6.55 -11.98 -11.89
C CYS A 343 -6.03 -12.98 -10.85
N LEU A 344 -5.01 -13.74 -11.22
CA LEU A 344 -4.27 -14.59 -10.29
C LEU A 344 -3.13 -13.78 -9.68
N ILE A 345 -3.00 -13.81 -8.35
CA ILE A 345 -1.90 -13.16 -7.62
C ILE A 345 -1.11 -14.25 -6.89
N LEU A 346 0.15 -14.40 -7.26
CA LEU A 346 1.10 -15.30 -6.62
C LEU A 346 2.02 -14.44 -5.73
N ASP A 347 1.66 -14.33 -4.45
CA ASP A 347 2.39 -13.50 -3.49
C ASP A 347 3.48 -14.31 -2.77
N HIS A 348 4.70 -14.23 -3.29
CA HIS A 348 5.90 -14.81 -2.69
C HIS A 348 6.61 -13.85 -1.72
N SER A 349 5.93 -12.78 -1.31
CA SER A 349 6.50 -11.68 -0.52
C SER A 349 5.85 -11.49 0.84
N ASP A 350 4.79 -12.24 1.15
CA ASP A 350 3.92 -12.04 2.32
C ASP A 350 3.27 -10.64 2.41
N THR A 351 3.29 -9.86 1.34
CA THR A 351 2.77 -8.49 1.37
C THR A 351 1.27 -8.48 1.62
N THR A 352 0.50 -9.33 0.94
CA THR A 352 -0.95 -9.43 1.16
C THR A 352 -1.28 -9.92 2.58
N SER A 353 -0.51 -10.86 3.11
CA SER A 353 -0.69 -11.35 4.49
C SER A 353 -0.45 -10.27 5.54
N ARG A 354 0.38 -9.26 5.23
CA ARG A 354 0.72 -8.15 6.13
C ARG A 354 -0.16 -6.92 5.96
N LEU A 355 -0.50 -6.56 4.71
CA LEU A 355 -1.27 -5.34 4.40
C LEU A 355 -2.77 -5.59 4.27
N GLY A 356 -3.21 -6.83 4.06
CA GLY A 356 -4.58 -7.18 3.70
C GLY A 356 -4.78 -7.26 2.19
N PHE A 357 -6.02 -7.54 1.76
CA PHE A 357 -6.36 -7.49 0.34
C PHE A 357 -6.41 -6.05 -0.17
N VAL A 358 -6.16 -5.87 -1.46
CA VAL A 358 -6.23 -4.55 -2.11
C VAL A 358 -7.61 -3.86 -1.95
N THR A 359 -8.67 -4.64 -1.75
CA THR A 359 -10.04 -4.17 -1.47
C THR A 359 -10.23 -3.67 -0.04
N ASP A 360 -9.37 -4.09 0.89
CA ASP A 360 -9.45 -3.69 2.31
C ASP A 360 -8.64 -2.41 2.58
N ILE A 361 -7.75 -2.03 1.64
CA ILE A 361 -6.88 -0.87 1.78
C ILE A 361 -7.57 0.36 1.20
N HIS A 362 -8.14 1.18 2.08
CA HIS A 362 -8.77 2.45 1.71
C HIS A 362 -8.62 3.46 2.85
N HIS A 363 -8.50 4.72 2.47
CA HIS A 363 -8.41 5.85 3.38
C HIS A 363 -9.49 6.86 3.00
N HIS A 364 -10.22 7.34 4.00
CA HIS A 364 -11.31 8.29 3.81
C HIS A 364 -10.86 9.74 3.99
N GLU A 365 -9.64 9.96 4.46
CA GLU A 365 -9.07 11.28 4.75
C GLU A 365 -7.63 11.35 4.23
N LEU A 366 -7.21 12.56 3.85
CA LEU A 366 -5.83 12.84 3.48
C LEU A 366 -4.96 12.97 4.74
N ASN A 367 -3.74 12.49 4.66
CA ASN A 367 -2.77 12.62 5.75
C ASN A 367 -2.21 14.03 5.79
N ASP A 368 -2.42 14.78 6.88
CA ASP A 368 -1.91 16.15 7.10
C ASP A 368 -0.44 16.21 7.55
N GLY A 369 0.17 15.04 7.80
CA GLY A 369 1.56 14.93 8.26
C GLY A 369 1.75 15.11 9.77
N GLN A 370 0.77 15.64 10.49
CA GLN A 370 0.84 15.94 11.93
C GLN A 370 0.12 14.87 12.75
N THR A 371 -1.06 14.46 12.31
CA THR A 371 -1.85 13.43 13.00
C THR A 371 -1.39 12.05 12.51
N ARG A 372 -1.22 11.10 13.43
CA ARG A 372 -1.22 9.70 13.02
C ARG A 372 -2.64 9.40 12.53
N VAL A 373 -2.84 9.43 11.22
CA VAL A 373 -4.07 8.88 10.63
C VAL A 373 -4.21 7.50 11.24
N ALA A 374 -5.30 7.27 11.95
CA ALA A 374 -5.58 5.96 12.49
C ALA A 374 -5.67 5.04 11.26
N THR A 375 -4.57 4.34 10.97
CA THR A 375 -4.62 3.17 10.10
C THR A 375 -5.83 2.39 10.55
N THR A 376 -6.71 2.06 9.65
CA THR A 376 -8.02 1.45 9.87
C THR A 376 -7.88 0.37 10.96
N ARG A 377 -8.16 0.74 12.21
CA ARG A 377 -8.11 -0.19 13.36
C ARG A 377 -9.20 -1.21 13.08
N GLY A 378 -8.81 -2.38 12.58
CA GLY A 378 -9.74 -3.47 12.40
C GLY A 378 -9.66 -4.22 11.08
N ILE A 379 -8.71 -3.94 10.17
CA ILE A 379 -8.51 -4.81 9.02
C ILE A 379 -8.19 -6.21 9.57
N ARG A 380 -9.13 -7.13 9.41
CA ARG A 380 -8.90 -8.54 9.73
C ARG A 380 -8.05 -9.11 8.61
N LEU A 381 -6.77 -9.32 8.88
CA LEU A 381 -5.82 -9.85 7.91
C LEU A 381 -6.27 -11.22 7.37
N PRO A 382 -6.05 -11.50 6.08
CA PRO A 382 -6.36 -12.77 5.48
C PRO A 382 -5.54 -13.91 6.13
N LYS A 383 -6.05 -15.15 6.01
CA LYS A 383 -5.37 -16.35 6.54
C LYS A 383 -5.08 -17.31 5.42
N GLU A 384 -3.85 -17.80 5.37
CA GLU A 384 -3.46 -18.84 4.43
C GLU A 384 -4.20 -20.17 4.70
N CYS A 385 -4.55 -20.86 3.63
CA CYS A 385 -5.06 -22.20 3.69
C CYS A 385 -3.88 -23.20 3.77
N PRO A 386 -3.77 -24.03 4.84
CA PRO A 386 -2.63 -24.95 4.98
C PRO A 386 -2.62 -26.07 3.94
N ARG A 387 -3.71 -26.25 3.17
CA ARG A 387 -3.79 -27.28 2.13
C ARG A 387 -3.36 -26.80 0.75
N CYS A 388 -3.63 -25.53 0.39
CA CYS A 388 -3.43 -25.05 -0.97
C CYS A 388 -2.83 -23.64 -1.06
N ALA A 389 -2.38 -23.07 0.05
CA ALA A 389 -1.78 -21.74 0.17
C ALA A 389 -2.66 -20.56 -0.33
N TYR A 390 -3.95 -20.81 -0.61
CA TYR A 390 -4.91 -19.74 -0.95
C TYR A 390 -5.15 -18.82 0.25
N LEU A 391 -5.05 -17.51 0.07
CA LEU A 391 -5.37 -16.55 1.11
C LEU A 391 -6.88 -16.39 1.24
N ARG A 392 -7.42 -16.81 2.38
CA ARG A 392 -8.85 -16.73 2.71
C ARG A 392 -9.17 -15.41 3.39
N PRO A 393 -10.31 -14.77 3.09
CA PRO A 393 -10.79 -13.65 3.88
C PRO A 393 -10.89 -14.00 5.35
N ALA A 394 -10.63 -13.04 6.23
CA ALA A 394 -10.74 -13.24 7.66
C ALA A 394 -12.16 -13.63 8.08
N GLY A 395 -12.25 -14.61 8.98
CA GLY A 395 -13.55 -15.14 9.43
C GLY A 395 -14.10 -16.28 8.57
N THR A 396 -13.49 -16.57 7.41
CA THR A 396 -13.89 -17.70 6.55
C THR A 396 -13.29 -19.00 7.07
N ASN A 397 -14.12 -19.96 7.52
CA ASN A 397 -13.66 -21.26 8.01
C ASN A 397 -13.44 -22.29 6.91
N VAL A 398 -14.18 -22.16 5.79
CA VAL A 398 -14.04 -23.04 4.62
C VAL A 398 -13.19 -22.35 3.56
N CYS A 399 -12.20 -23.05 3.03
CA CYS A 399 -11.39 -22.50 1.94
C CYS A 399 -12.22 -22.49 0.64
N PRO A 400 -12.46 -21.31 0.02
CA PRO A 400 -13.28 -21.23 -1.19
C PRO A 400 -12.58 -21.86 -2.41
N ASN A 401 -11.25 -22.09 -2.35
CA ASN A 401 -10.52 -22.69 -3.46
C ASN A 401 -10.47 -24.22 -3.41
N CYS A 402 -10.28 -24.84 -2.22
CA CYS A 402 -10.09 -26.30 -2.12
C CYS A 402 -11.05 -27.01 -1.15
N GLY A 403 -12.00 -26.29 -0.56
CA GLY A 403 -12.97 -26.84 0.39
C GLY A 403 -12.41 -27.25 1.75
N PHE A 404 -11.13 -26.98 2.03
CA PHE A 404 -10.54 -27.28 3.34
C PHE A 404 -11.28 -26.53 4.44
N VAL A 405 -11.73 -27.28 5.47
CA VAL A 405 -12.39 -26.72 6.65
C VAL A 405 -11.37 -26.55 7.77
N ALA A 406 -11.10 -25.30 8.18
CA ALA A 406 -10.24 -25.04 9.32
C ALA A 406 -10.98 -25.47 10.59
N LYS A 407 -10.44 -26.46 11.29
CA LYS A 407 -10.95 -26.81 12.62
C LYS A 407 -10.65 -25.63 13.55
N PRO A 408 -11.63 -25.18 14.37
CA PRO A 408 -11.32 -24.23 15.42
C PRO A 408 -10.23 -24.86 16.31
N VAL A 409 -9.17 -24.12 16.53
CA VAL A 409 -8.19 -24.50 17.54
C VAL A 409 -8.84 -24.14 18.86
N ASP A 410 -9.38 -25.13 19.55
CA ASP A 410 -9.83 -24.96 20.93
C ASP A 410 -8.60 -24.60 21.76
N LYS A 411 -8.44 -23.33 22.06
CA LYS A 411 -7.47 -22.84 23.04
C LYS A 411 -8.02 -23.01 24.48
N VAL A 412 -8.84 -24.03 24.68
CA VAL A 412 -9.28 -24.39 26.01
C VAL A 412 -8.19 -25.27 26.61
N PHE A 413 -7.35 -24.67 27.42
CA PHE A 413 -6.50 -25.43 28.33
C PHE A 413 -7.41 -25.91 29.46
N VAL A 414 -7.70 -27.21 29.50
CA VAL A 414 -8.32 -27.83 30.66
C VAL A 414 -7.22 -27.93 31.73
N ALA A 415 -7.32 -27.10 32.73
CA ALA A 415 -6.53 -27.24 33.96
C ALA A 415 -7.49 -27.61 35.08
N ASP A 416 -7.13 -28.60 35.89
CA ASP A 416 -7.84 -28.89 37.12
C ASP A 416 -7.75 -27.66 38.01
N GLY A 417 -8.90 -27.04 38.28
CA GLY A 417 -9.01 -25.85 39.10
C GLY A 417 -10.38 -25.76 39.73
N GLU A 418 -10.43 -25.33 40.99
CA GLU A 418 -11.68 -25.04 41.67
C GLU A 418 -12.30 -23.74 41.15
N LEU A 419 -13.60 -23.76 40.90
CA LEU A 419 -14.38 -22.57 40.52
C LEU A 419 -14.56 -21.66 41.74
N HIS A 420 -13.97 -20.46 41.70
CA HIS A 420 -14.22 -19.42 42.68
C HIS A 420 -15.14 -18.35 42.07
N GLU A 421 -16.11 -17.90 42.90
CA GLU A 421 -17.02 -16.82 42.50
C GLU A 421 -16.26 -15.50 42.28
N LEU A 422 -16.30 -14.98 41.02
CA LEU A 422 -15.74 -13.68 40.69
C LEU A 422 -16.66 -12.56 41.13
N ASN A 423 -16.46 -12.05 42.33
CA ASN A 423 -17.17 -10.87 42.83
C ASN A 423 -16.51 -9.60 42.22
N ARG A 424 -17.24 -8.84 41.39
CA ARG A 424 -16.76 -7.64 40.66
C ARG A 424 -16.16 -6.55 41.56
N ASN A 425 -16.44 -6.58 42.84
CA ASN A 425 -16.04 -5.53 43.81
C ASN A 425 -14.91 -5.93 44.76
N LYS A 426 -14.36 -7.14 44.66
CA LYS A 426 -13.19 -7.53 45.46
C LYS A 426 -11.97 -7.62 44.57
N LYS A 427 -10.95 -6.79 44.83
CA LYS A 427 -9.60 -7.03 44.26
C LYS A 427 -9.18 -8.45 44.67
N PRO A 428 -8.62 -9.24 43.74
CA PRO A 428 -8.14 -10.60 44.06
C PRO A 428 -7.14 -10.49 45.22
N VAL A 429 -7.47 -11.14 46.33
CA VAL A 429 -6.56 -11.25 47.48
C VAL A 429 -5.54 -12.32 47.10
N PHE A 430 -4.41 -11.88 46.57
CA PHE A 430 -3.31 -12.80 46.35
C PHE A 430 -2.70 -13.20 47.67
N ASP A 431 -2.54 -14.51 47.89
CA ASP A 431 -1.80 -15.03 49.04
C ASP A 431 -0.36 -14.51 48.96
N LYS A 432 0.04 -13.73 49.98
CA LYS A 432 1.36 -13.11 50.07
C LYS A 432 2.48 -14.17 50.04
N SER A 433 2.28 -15.32 50.68
CA SER A 433 3.22 -16.41 50.71
C SER A 433 3.42 -17.02 49.30
N ASP A 434 2.32 -17.17 48.57
CA ASP A 434 2.38 -17.73 47.20
C ASP A 434 3.06 -16.78 46.23
N VAL A 435 2.70 -15.51 46.24
CA VAL A 435 3.36 -14.48 45.39
C VAL A 435 4.84 -14.38 45.73
N TYR A 436 5.23 -14.43 47.00
CA TYR A 436 6.65 -14.38 47.35
C TYR A 436 7.42 -15.61 46.89
N GLY A 437 6.83 -16.81 46.98
CA GLY A 437 7.37 -18.03 46.40
C GLY A 437 7.57 -17.96 44.89
N GLN A 438 6.58 -17.41 44.18
CA GLN A 438 6.68 -17.21 42.71
C GLN A 438 7.76 -16.17 42.33
N LEU A 439 7.92 -15.08 43.10
CA LEU A 439 9.01 -14.12 42.86
C LEU A 439 10.40 -14.73 43.13
N LYS A 440 10.53 -15.59 44.14
CA LYS A 440 11.73 -16.40 44.35
C LYS A 440 12.00 -17.36 43.17
N GLY A 441 10.91 -17.99 42.64
CA GLY A 441 10.99 -18.82 41.43
C GLY A 441 11.51 -18.08 40.21
N ILE A 442 11.04 -16.84 39.96
CA ILE A 442 11.56 -16.00 38.87
C ILE A 442 13.02 -15.63 39.11
N ALA A 443 13.40 -15.31 40.37
CA ALA A 443 14.78 -14.99 40.70
C ALA A 443 15.73 -16.16 40.42
N LEU A 444 15.33 -17.37 40.80
CA LEU A 444 16.10 -18.59 40.57
C LEU A 444 16.19 -18.90 39.06
N GLU A 445 15.08 -18.87 38.35
CA GLU A 445 14.99 -19.16 36.91
C GLU A 445 15.89 -18.22 36.06
N ARG A 446 16.00 -16.96 36.48
CA ARG A 446 16.74 -15.93 35.73
C ARG A 446 18.10 -15.56 36.33
N GLY A 447 18.54 -16.23 37.38
CA GLY A 447 19.82 -15.98 38.03
C GLY A 447 19.92 -14.60 38.69
N TYR A 448 18.79 -14.02 39.14
CA TYR A 448 18.80 -12.71 39.80
C TYR A 448 19.37 -12.82 41.23
N LYS A 449 19.92 -11.69 41.74
CA LYS A 449 20.45 -11.62 43.10
C LYS A 449 19.38 -11.97 44.15
N PRO A 450 19.76 -12.53 45.32
CA PRO A 450 18.81 -12.96 46.35
C PRO A 450 17.81 -11.89 46.83
N GLY A 451 18.17 -10.61 46.75
CA GLY A 451 17.28 -9.49 47.10
C GLY A 451 16.15 -9.21 46.12
N PHE A 452 16.19 -9.74 44.90
CA PHE A 452 15.19 -9.45 43.85
C PHE A 452 13.75 -9.75 44.31
N ALA A 453 13.50 -10.91 44.90
CA ALA A 453 12.16 -11.29 45.35
C ALA A 453 11.65 -10.36 46.44
N TRP A 454 12.53 -9.91 47.36
CA TRP A 454 12.20 -9.00 48.42
C TRP A 454 11.77 -7.61 47.88
N TYR A 455 12.57 -7.04 46.96
CA TYR A 455 12.24 -5.75 46.38
C TYR A 455 10.99 -5.79 45.51
N LYS A 456 10.79 -6.85 44.72
CA LYS A 456 9.58 -7.02 43.90
C LYS A 456 8.33 -7.27 44.75
N PHE A 457 8.44 -7.95 45.87
CA PHE A 457 7.36 -8.12 46.80
C PHE A 457 6.94 -6.78 47.42
N LYS A 458 7.94 -5.97 47.87
CA LYS A 458 7.71 -4.62 48.39
C LYS A 458 7.05 -3.71 47.34
N GLU A 459 7.48 -3.80 46.10
CA GLU A 459 6.87 -3.06 44.98
C GLU A 459 5.42 -3.51 44.69
N TYR A 460 5.11 -4.80 44.89
CA TYR A 460 3.80 -5.38 44.60
C TYR A 460 2.77 -5.09 45.68
N PHE A 461 3.14 -5.26 46.95
CA PHE A 461 2.24 -5.14 48.11
C PHE A 461 2.39 -3.82 48.88
N GLY A 462 3.44 -3.02 48.65
CA GLY A 462 3.76 -1.83 49.41
C GLY A 462 4.36 -2.07 50.81
N GLU A 463 4.65 -3.35 51.14
CA GLU A 463 5.16 -3.76 52.46
C GLU A 463 6.28 -4.80 52.30
N GLU A 464 7.04 -5.01 53.40
CA GLU A 464 8.13 -5.98 53.41
C GLU A 464 7.63 -7.42 53.62
N PRO A 465 8.30 -8.46 53.07
CA PRO A 465 7.91 -9.85 53.22
C PRO A 465 8.33 -10.40 54.61
N ARG A 466 7.85 -9.77 55.68
CA ARG A 466 8.17 -10.19 57.06
C ARG A 466 7.62 -11.58 57.35
N GLY A 467 8.45 -12.47 57.90
CA GLY A 467 8.08 -13.83 58.22
C GLY A 467 8.01 -14.79 56.99
N LEU A 468 8.22 -14.32 55.79
CA LEU A 468 8.13 -15.14 54.55
C LEU A 468 9.49 -15.70 54.09
N GLY A 469 10.57 -15.49 54.80
CA GLY A 469 11.92 -15.93 54.43
C GLY A 469 12.05 -17.42 54.16
N HIS A 470 11.26 -18.26 54.86
CA HIS A 470 11.25 -19.71 54.76
C HIS A 470 10.48 -20.26 53.54
N ILE A 471 9.75 -19.42 52.82
CA ILE A 471 8.94 -19.85 51.67
C ILE A 471 9.89 -20.35 50.55
N GLU A 472 9.68 -21.56 50.07
CA GLU A 472 10.41 -22.13 48.96
C GLU A 472 10.03 -21.48 47.61
N PRO A 473 10.98 -21.46 46.63
CA PRO A 473 10.66 -21.02 45.29
C PRO A 473 9.52 -21.84 44.68
N ARG A 474 8.56 -21.15 44.03
CA ARG A 474 7.43 -21.78 43.34
C ARG A 474 7.41 -21.43 41.88
N LEU A 475 6.77 -22.24 41.03
CA LEU A 475 6.59 -21.98 39.62
C LEU A 475 5.76 -20.68 39.43
N PRO A 476 6.31 -19.69 38.71
CA PRO A 476 5.62 -18.43 38.51
C PRO A 476 4.44 -18.55 37.55
N THR A 477 3.29 -18.02 37.93
CA THR A 477 2.13 -17.88 37.05
C THR A 477 2.38 -16.83 35.97
N THR A 478 1.61 -16.92 34.87
CA THR A 478 1.66 -15.92 33.78
C THR A 478 1.37 -14.51 34.30
N THR A 479 0.49 -14.35 35.28
CA THR A 479 0.14 -13.08 35.89
C THR A 479 1.35 -12.42 36.56
N ILE A 480 2.07 -13.15 37.41
CA ILE A 480 3.25 -12.62 38.10
C ILE A 480 4.42 -12.39 37.13
N ARG A 481 4.63 -13.26 36.13
CA ARG A 481 5.63 -13.04 35.07
C ARG A 481 5.35 -11.75 34.29
N ASN A 482 4.11 -11.52 33.87
CA ASN A 482 3.72 -10.33 33.12
C ASN A 482 3.85 -9.05 33.98
N TRP A 483 3.51 -9.12 35.25
CA TRP A 483 3.69 -7.99 36.15
C TRP A 483 5.18 -7.63 36.32
N VAL A 484 6.05 -8.59 36.60
CA VAL A 484 7.50 -8.38 36.70
C VAL A 484 8.06 -7.78 35.41
N LYS A 485 7.68 -8.31 34.25
CA LYS A 485 8.08 -7.78 32.94
C LYS A 485 7.63 -6.34 32.75
N SER A 486 6.40 -5.99 33.14
CA SER A 486 5.89 -4.62 33.02
C SER A 486 6.69 -3.62 33.89
N ARG A 487 7.10 -4.04 35.10
CA ARG A 487 7.92 -3.20 35.98
C ARG A 487 9.34 -3.00 35.45
N GLN A 488 9.94 -4.02 34.87
CA GLN A 488 11.25 -3.93 34.23
C GLN A 488 11.24 -2.97 33.04
N ILE A 489 10.18 -3.05 32.19
CA ILE A 489 10.01 -2.12 31.07
C ILE A 489 9.80 -0.68 31.57
N ALA A 490 9.00 -0.48 32.62
CA ALA A 490 8.79 0.85 33.21
C ALA A 490 10.09 1.44 33.79
N TYR A 491 10.89 0.62 34.46
CA TYR A 491 12.20 1.04 34.99
C TYR A 491 13.17 1.42 33.87
N ALA A 492 13.27 0.61 32.81
CA ALA A 492 14.14 0.89 31.66
C ALA A 492 13.73 2.18 30.92
N LYS A 493 12.43 2.47 30.83
CA LYS A 493 11.93 3.74 30.26
C LYS A 493 12.21 4.96 31.14
N ALA A 494 12.17 4.81 32.46
CA ALA A 494 12.43 5.90 33.41
C ALA A 494 13.94 6.24 33.53
N HIS A 495 14.82 5.29 33.17
CA HIS A 495 16.26 5.43 33.26
C HIS A 495 16.91 5.12 31.90
N PRO A 496 16.71 5.97 30.85
CA PRO A 496 17.38 5.78 29.57
C PRO A 496 18.89 5.94 29.78
N ARG A 497 19.67 4.88 29.51
CA ARG A 497 21.13 4.96 29.48
C ARG A 497 21.53 5.93 28.37
N ASN A 498 22.37 6.93 28.67
CA ASN A 498 23.12 7.68 27.69
C ASN A 498 24.00 6.69 26.92
N LEU A 499 23.64 6.38 25.70
CA LEU A 499 24.46 5.60 24.78
C LEU A 499 25.62 6.44 24.31
N ILE A 500 26.73 6.35 25.03
CA ILE A 500 28.08 6.67 24.49
C ILE A 500 28.49 5.44 23.67
N THR A 501 28.70 5.69 22.41
CA THR A 501 29.14 4.76 21.37
C THR A 501 30.39 3.95 21.79
N THR A 502 30.25 2.61 21.85
CA THR A 502 31.31 1.67 21.49
C THR A 502 30.66 0.39 20.95
N SER A 503 31.20 -0.09 19.85
CA SER A 503 30.85 -1.28 19.10
C SER A 503 31.01 -2.56 19.92
N SER A 504 30.14 -3.56 19.62
CA SER A 504 30.13 -4.95 20.08
C SER A 504 29.59 -5.19 21.49
N SER A 505 28.41 -5.79 21.60
CA SER A 505 28.11 -6.65 22.75
C SER A 505 26.95 -7.62 22.44
N SER A 506 27.24 -8.84 22.77
CA SER A 506 26.43 -10.03 22.82
C SER A 506 25.29 -9.94 23.85
N ALA A 507 24.36 -10.90 23.81
CA ALA A 507 23.14 -11.04 24.60
C ALA A 507 23.28 -11.04 26.15
N ASP A 508 24.46 -10.81 26.70
CA ASP A 508 24.76 -10.91 28.14
C ASP A 508 24.52 -9.61 28.94
N ASP A 509 24.20 -8.48 28.31
CA ASP A 509 24.11 -7.18 29.01
C ASP A 509 22.84 -6.96 29.85
N LEU A 510 21.89 -7.91 29.85
CA LEU A 510 20.69 -7.80 30.70
C LEU A 510 20.89 -8.30 32.16
N GLN A 511 22.06 -8.87 32.48
CA GLN A 511 22.34 -9.40 33.83
C GLN A 511 22.87 -8.37 34.83
N ASN A 512 23.27 -7.19 34.37
CA ASN A 512 23.91 -6.15 35.19
C ASN A 512 23.04 -4.92 35.48
N ILE A 513 21.75 -5.05 35.69
CA ILE A 513 20.92 -3.95 36.18
C ILE A 513 21.03 -3.92 37.71
N PRO A 514 21.60 -2.84 38.31
CA PRO A 514 21.58 -2.69 39.77
C PRO A 514 20.16 -2.43 40.25
N TYR A 515 19.86 -2.91 41.42
CA TYR A 515 18.56 -2.81 42.12
C TYR A 515 18.13 -1.38 42.39
#